data_a6700208ca8f9b16d4a2aa58f96cbb87
#
_entry.id   a6700208ca8f9b16d4a2aa58f96cbb87
#
_cell.length_a   1.000
_cell.length_b   1.000
_cell.length_c   1.000
_cell.angle_alpha   90.00
_cell.angle_beta   90.00
_cell.angle_gamma   90.00
#
_symmetry.space_group_name_H-M   'P 1'
#
loop_
_entity.id
_entity.type
_entity.pdbx_description
1 polymer ?
#
loop_
_entity_poly.entity_id
_entity_poly.type
_entity_poly.pdbx_seq_one_letter_code
_entity_poly.pdbx_strand_id
1 'polypeptide(L)'
;MTNQRKKILAVTSIGGHWVQLLRIMKGLENKYEISYLSTHEKCATMVPNHTFHKLLEFSRWNWYKLFPAFFHDLKLIRQEKPDVIITTGAAPGLIVLFAAFCLRKKTIWVDSIANVNHLSLCGRVASKFATYTYTQWKELEAEKVRFMGNVIG
;
A
#
# COMPACT_ATOMS: atom_id res chain seq x y z
N MET A 1 17.61 1.55 -26.36
CA MET A 1 17.04 0.88 -25.18
C MET A 1 16.14 1.87 -24.48
N THR A 2 14.86 1.65 -24.52
CA THR A 2 13.90 2.42 -23.73
C THR A 2 14.09 2.00 -22.27
N ASN A 3 14.67 2.88 -21.47
CA ASN A 3 14.80 2.67 -20.03
C ASN A 3 13.41 2.82 -19.40
N GLN A 4 12.63 1.74 -19.47
CA GLN A 4 11.27 1.70 -18.94
C GLN A 4 11.35 1.93 -17.44
N ARG A 5 10.74 3.01 -16.96
CA ARG A 5 10.69 3.31 -15.51
C ARG A 5 10.00 2.15 -14.79
N LYS A 6 10.54 1.76 -13.64
CA LYS A 6 9.87 0.77 -12.78
C LYS A 6 8.54 1.33 -12.31
N LYS A 7 7.55 0.44 -12.20
CA LYS A 7 6.19 0.79 -11.85
C LYS A 7 5.87 0.45 -10.40
N ILE A 8 5.36 1.44 -9.68
CA ILE A 8 4.87 1.30 -8.30
C ILE A 8 3.35 1.34 -8.31
N LEU A 9 2.74 0.40 -7.62
CA LEU A 9 1.33 0.41 -7.30
C LEU A 9 1.18 0.86 -5.84
N ALA A 10 0.65 2.05 -5.63
CA ALA A 10 0.51 2.69 -4.32
C ALA A 10 -0.94 2.56 -3.84
N VAL A 11 -1.14 1.93 -2.70
CA VAL A 11 -2.45 1.44 -2.26
C VAL A 11 -2.76 1.87 -0.84
N THR A 12 -3.95 2.42 -0.60
CA THR A 12 -4.45 2.62 0.77
C THR A 12 -5.93 3.01 0.77
N SER A 13 -6.54 3.04 1.95
CA SER A 13 -7.88 3.63 2.15
C SER A 13 -7.82 5.17 2.17
N ILE A 14 -8.98 5.81 2.05
CA ILE A 14 -9.11 7.27 2.22
C ILE A 14 -8.77 7.70 3.65
N GLY A 15 -8.40 8.96 3.85
CA GLY A 15 -8.13 9.58 5.15
C GLY A 15 -6.64 9.76 5.43
N GLY A 16 -6.24 9.64 6.69
CA GLY A 16 -4.85 9.84 7.12
C GLY A 16 -3.84 8.94 6.41
N HIS A 17 -4.22 7.70 6.13
CA HIS A 17 -3.40 6.77 5.37
C HIS A 17 -3.13 7.26 3.93
N TRP A 18 -4.13 7.90 3.30
CA TRP A 18 -3.97 8.48 1.98
C TRP A 18 -2.98 9.65 1.98
N VAL A 19 -3.11 10.56 2.95
CA VAL A 19 -2.18 11.68 3.10
C VAL A 19 -0.75 11.19 3.32
N GLN A 20 -0.58 10.18 4.16
CA GLN A 20 0.72 9.54 4.40
C GLN A 20 1.30 8.94 3.12
N LEU A 21 0.49 8.21 2.35
CA LEU A 21 0.90 7.63 1.07
C LEU A 21 1.40 8.70 0.09
N LEU A 22 0.62 9.77 -0.08
CA LEU A 22 1.00 10.86 -0.98
C LEU A 22 2.33 11.52 -0.59
N ARG A 23 2.59 11.69 0.70
CA ARG A 23 3.87 12.24 1.19
C ARG A 23 5.05 11.35 0.83
N ILE A 24 4.89 10.04 0.95
CA ILE A 24 5.93 9.06 0.57
C ILE A 24 6.13 9.06 -0.95
N MET A 25 5.05 9.04 -1.72
CA MET A 25 5.12 8.94 -3.18
C MET A 25 5.69 10.19 -3.83
N LYS A 26 5.45 11.38 -3.27
CA LYS A 26 5.96 12.66 -3.81
C LYS A 26 7.47 12.64 -4.07
N GLY A 27 8.25 11.97 -3.24
CA GLY A 27 9.69 11.82 -3.44
C GLY A 27 10.08 10.81 -4.55
N LEU A 28 9.14 10.04 -5.04
CA LEU A 28 9.37 8.94 -6.00
C LEU A 28 8.82 9.22 -7.40
N GLU A 29 7.94 10.19 -7.55
CA GLU A 29 7.22 10.50 -8.81
C GLU A 29 8.15 10.77 -9.99
N ASN A 30 9.30 11.38 -9.75
CA ASN A 30 10.26 11.70 -10.82
C ASN A 30 11.06 10.47 -11.31
N LYS A 31 11.14 9.42 -10.48
CA LYS A 31 11.96 8.23 -10.75
C LYS A 31 11.16 7.03 -11.22
N TYR A 32 9.90 6.94 -10.80
CA TYR A 32 9.04 5.78 -11.00
C TYR A 32 7.72 6.18 -11.67
N GLU A 33 7.14 5.25 -12.40
CA GLU A 33 5.75 5.33 -12.82
C GLU A 33 4.87 4.90 -11.64
N ILE A 34 3.91 5.74 -11.22
CA ILE A 34 3.07 5.46 -10.07
C ILE A 34 1.61 5.37 -10.48
N SER A 35 0.97 4.25 -10.15
CA SER A 35 -0.48 4.06 -10.20
C SER A 35 -1.03 4.01 -8.78
N TYR A 36 -2.17 4.63 -8.55
CA TYR A 36 -2.79 4.73 -7.24
C TYR A 36 -4.05 3.89 -7.12
N LEU A 37 -4.24 3.26 -5.98
CA LEU A 37 -5.45 2.53 -5.61
C LEU A 37 -5.99 3.05 -4.29
N SER A 38 -7.29 3.34 -4.23
CA SER A 38 -7.96 3.69 -2.99
C SER A 38 -9.44 3.31 -3.00
N THR A 39 -10.04 3.31 -1.83
CA THR A 39 -11.45 2.93 -1.65
C THR A 39 -12.44 4.01 -2.06
N HIS A 40 -12.01 5.26 -2.24
CA HIS A 40 -12.89 6.38 -2.53
C HIS A 40 -12.45 7.18 -3.77
N GLU A 41 -13.40 7.48 -4.64
CA GLU A 41 -13.16 8.21 -5.91
C GLU A 41 -12.58 9.62 -5.71
N LYS A 42 -12.85 10.28 -4.60
CA LYS A 42 -12.23 11.59 -4.28
C LYS A 42 -10.71 11.53 -4.27
N CYS A 43 -10.12 10.38 -4.00
CA CYS A 43 -8.66 10.23 -4.05
C CYS A 43 -8.11 10.45 -5.46
N ALA A 44 -8.87 10.11 -6.50
CA ALA A 44 -8.47 10.32 -7.89
C ALA A 44 -8.25 11.81 -8.22
N THR A 45 -9.04 12.70 -7.63
CA THR A 45 -8.91 14.16 -7.87
C THR A 45 -7.61 14.73 -7.29
N MET A 46 -6.98 14.04 -6.35
CA MET A 46 -5.72 14.44 -5.73
C MET A 46 -4.48 13.95 -6.52
N VAL A 47 -4.68 13.05 -7.48
CA VAL A 47 -3.62 12.48 -8.33
C VAL A 47 -4.00 12.52 -9.82
N PRO A 48 -4.38 13.70 -10.37
CA PRO A 48 -4.99 13.80 -11.71
C PRO A 48 -4.06 13.38 -12.83
N ASN A 49 -2.75 13.40 -12.61
CA ASN A 49 -1.74 13.05 -13.61
C ASN A 49 -1.28 11.57 -13.52
N HIS A 50 -1.92 10.78 -12.68
CA HIS A 50 -1.60 9.38 -12.47
C HIS A 50 -2.78 8.47 -12.75
N THR A 51 -2.50 7.22 -13.09
CA THR A 51 -3.53 6.19 -13.18
C THR A 51 -4.10 5.93 -11.80
N PHE A 52 -5.43 5.91 -11.70
CA PHE A 52 -6.15 5.63 -10.46
C PHE A 52 -7.15 4.48 -10.67
N HIS A 53 -7.19 3.57 -9.71
CA HIS A 53 -8.19 2.51 -9.65
C HIS A 53 -8.90 2.53 -8.30
N LYS A 54 -10.21 2.32 -8.35
CA LYS A 54 -11.00 2.19 -7.14
C LYS A 54 -10.95 0.76 -6.61
N LEU A 55 -10.67 0.61 -5.32
CA LEU A 55 -10.76 -0.66 -4.62
C LEU A 55 -12.20 -0.97 -4.19
N LEU A 56 -12.50 -2.25 -4.09
CA LEU A 56 -13.74 -2.70 -3.45
C LEU A 56 -13.66 -2.46 -1.94
N GLU A 57 -14.71 -1.85 -1.41
CA GLU A 57 -14.84 -1.66 0.03
C GLU A 57 -15.43 -2.90 0.70
N PHE A 58 -14.90 -3.23 1.87
CA PHE A 58 -15.49 -4.23 2.75
C PHE A 58 -15.25 -3.83 4.21
N SER A 59 -16.10 -4.36 5.08
CA SER A 59 -16.02 -4.14 6.53
C SER A 59 -16.13 -5.47 7.27
N ARG A 60 -15.95 -5.45 8.61
CA ARG A 60 -16.17 -6.64 9.43
C ARG A 60 -17.58 -7.22 9.31
N TRP A 61 -18.57 -6.40 8.97
CA TRP A 61 -19.96 -6.80 8.81
C TRP A 61 -20.24 -7.48 7.47
N ASN A 62 -19.40 -7.21 6.46
CA ASN A 62 -19.50 -7.81 5.14
C ASN A 62 -18.17 -8.48 4.72
N TRP A 63 -17.55 -9.18 5.64
CA TRP A 63 -16.28 -9.88 5.47
C TRP A 63 -16.25 -10.83 4.26
N TYR A 64 -17.39 -11.38 3.87
CA TYR A 64 -17.53 -12.24 2.69
C TYR A 64 -17.14 -11.52 1.39
N LYS A 65 -17.16 -10.19 1.36
CA LYS A 65 -16.68 -9.39 0.23
C LYS A 65 -15.16 -9.42 0.08
N LEU A 66 -14.45 -9.91 1.07
CA LEU A 66 -13.01 -10.10 1.03
C LEU A 66 -12.58 -11.03 -0.11
N PHE A 67 -13.35 -12.10 -0.37
CA PHE A 67 -13.04 -13.03 -1.47
C PHE A 67 -13.16 -12.37 -2.86
N PRO A 68 -14.27 -11.74 -3.23
CA PRO A 68 -14.33 -11.03 -4.50
C PRO A 68 -13.32 -9.88 -4.58
N ALA A 69 -13.03 -9.17 -3.49
CA ALA A 69 -11.99 -8.15 -3.44
C ALA A 69 -10.61 -8.74 -3.77
N PHE A 70 -10.24 -9.84 -3.16
CA PHE A 70 -8.99 -10.52 -3.42
C PHE A 70 -8.82 -10.93 -4.89
N PHE A 71 -9.83 -11.53 -5.50
CA PHE A 71 -9.78 -11.92 -6.92
C PHE A 71 -9.76 -10.70 -7.86
N HIS A 72 -10.49 -9.64 -7.52
CA HIS A 72 -10.43 -8.38 -8.23
C HIS A 72 -8.99 -7.81 -8.20
N ASP A 73 -8.37 -7.79 -7.03
CA ASP A 73 -7.02 -7.28 -6.84
C ASP A 73 -5.97 -8.11 -7.57
N LEU A 74 -6.11 -9.45 -7.58
CA LEU A 74 -5.25 -10.33 -8.39
C LEU A 74 -5.32 -9.97 -9.87
N LYS A 75 -6.52 -9.76 -10.40
CA LYS A 75 -6.72 -9.36 -11.80
C LYS A 75 -6.09 -7.99 -12.08
N LEU A 76 -6.33 -7.03 -11.20
CA LEU A 76 -5.78 -5.69 -11.33
C LEU A 76 -4.25 -5.67 -11.33
N ILE A 77 -3.62 -6.40 -10.41
CA ILE A 77 -2.16 -6.51 -10.35
C ILE A 77 -1.58 -7.15 -11.62
N ARG A 78 -2.26 -8.16 -12.16
CA ARG A 78 -1.85 -8.78 -13.43
C ARG A 78 -1.97 -7.83 -14.62
N GLN A 79 -2.98 -6.96 -14.64
CA GLN A 79 -3.17 -5.95 -15.69
C GLN A 79 -2.16 -4.82 -15.59
N GLU A 80 -1.97 -4.28 -14.39
CA GLU A 80 -1.05 -3.17 -14.12
C GLU A 80 0.42 -3.56 -14.22
N LYS A 81 0.75 -4.81 -13.97
CA LYS A 81 2.12 -5.37 -13.99
C LYS A 81 3.14 -4.55 -13.20
N PRO A 82 2.83 -4.17 -11.95
CA PRO A 82 3.76 -3.39 -11.15
C PRO A 82 5.01 -4.20 -10.79
N ASP A 83 6.12 -3.50 -10.60
CA ASP A 83 7.35 -4.06 -10.04
C ASP A 83 7.29 -4.15 -8.52
N VAL A 84 6.66 -3.16 -7.90
CA VAL A 84 6.54 -3.03 -6.43
C VAL A 84 5.15 -2.55 -6.06
N ILE A 85 4.61 -3.11 -4.99
CA ILE A 85 3.37 -2.65 -4.37
C ILE A 85 3.69 -2.07 -2.99
N ILE A 86 3.22 -0.84 -2.75
CA ILE A 86 3.40 -0.13 -1.48
C ILE A 86 2.03 0.20 -0.89
N THR A 87 1.86 -0.07 0.38
CA THR A 87 0.66 0.35 1.14
C THR A 87 1.03 1.02 2.45
N THR A 88 0.25 2.02 2.83
CA THR A 88 0.38 2.72 4.12
C THR A 88 -0.64 2.25 5.15
N GLY A 89 -1.41 1.23 4.84
CA GLY A 89 -2.27 0.61 5.83
C GLY A 89 -3.70 0.35 5.43
N ALA A 90 -4.51 0.06 6.46
CA ALA A 90 -5.89 -0.40 6.38
C ALA A 90 -6.08 -1.81 5.77
N ALA A 91 -7.23 -2.42 6.03
CA ALA A 91 -7.53 -3.77 5.56
C ALA A 91 -7.54 -3.91 4.03
N PRO A 92 -8.10 -2.96 3.25
CA PRO A 92 -8.00 -3.04 1.79
C PRO A 92 -6.55 -3.09 1.28
N GLY A 93 -5.66 -2.30 1.87
CA GLY A 93 -4.23 -2.33 1.52
C GLY A 93 -3.57 -3.68 1.84
N LEU A 94 -3.94 -4.31 2.95
CA LEU A 94 -3.45 -5.63 3.32
C LEU A 94 -3.86 -6.71 2.31
N ILE A 95 -5.09 -6.68 1.82
CA ILE A 95 -5.59 -7.64 0.83
C ILE A 95 -4.86 -7.48 -0.50
N VAL A 96 -4.67 -6.27 -0.99
CA VAL A 96 -3.87 -6.02 -2.19
C VAL A 96 -2.44 -6.52 -2.01
N LEU A 97 -1.84 -6.26 -0.85
CA LEU A 97 -0.48 -6.71 -0.55
C LEU A 97 -0.38 -8.24 -0.54
N PHE A 98 -1.37 -8.91 0.02
CA PHE A 98 -1.42 -10.37 0.03
C PHE A 98 -1.62 -10.96 -1.38
N ALA A 99 -2.49 -10.35 -2.18
CA ALA A 99 -2.65 -10.74 -3.60
C ALA A 99 -1.33 -10.59 -4.37
N ALA A 100 -0.61 -9.49 -4.13
CA ALA A 100 0.71 -9.26 -4.72
C ALA A 100 1.75 -10.29 -4.27
N PHE A 101 1.73 -10.65 -2.99
CA PHE A 101 2.57 -11.73 -2.46
C PHE A 101 2.30 -13.06 -3.16
N CYS A 102 1.03 -13.43 -3.36
CA CYS A 102 0.66 -14.64 -4.11
C CYS A 102 1.18 -14.61 -5.56
N LEU A 103 1.29 -13.44 -6.17
CA LEU A 103 1.87 -13.23 -7.50
C LEU A 103 3.39 -13.03 -7.49
N ARG A 104 4.05 -13.26 -6.37
CA ARG A 104 5.51 -13.12 -6.17
C ARG A 104 6.05 -11.73 -6.51
N LYS A 105 5.24 -10.70 -6.29
CA LYS A 105 5.66 -9.30 -6.44
C LYS A 105 6.36 -8.81 -5.18
N LYS A 106 7.21 -7.80 -5.32
CA LYS A 106 7.79 -7.09 -4.17
C LYS A 106 6.71 -6.29 -3.46
N THR A 107 6.61 -6.44 -2.16
CA THR A 107 5.58 -5.86 -1.33
C THR A 107 6.18 -5.06 -0.19
N ILE A 108 5.68 -3.85 0.03
CA ILE A 108 6.14 -2.95 1.08
C ILE A 108 4.93 -2.49 1.91
N TRP A 109 4.98 -2.76 3.19
CA TRP A 109 4.07 -2.20 4.17
C TRP A 109 4.73 -1.05 4.92
N VAL A 110 4.08 0.10 4.99
CA VAL A 110 4.51 1.23 5.82
C VAL A 110 3.42 1.49 6.85
N ASP A 111 3.70 1.19 8.11
CA ASP A 111 2.70 1.34 9.16
C ASP A 111 2.36 2.81 9.44
N SER A 112 1.18 3.06 10.02
CA SER A 112 0.71 4.43 10.24
C SER A 112 1.55 5.16 11.27
N ILE A 113 1.79 6.44 11.02
CA ILE A 113 2.40 7.37 11.99
C ILE A 113 1.61 7.46 13.31
N ALA A 114 0.31 7.17 13.27
CA ALA A 114 -0.53 7.16 14.46
C ALA A 114 -0.26 5.98 15.40
N ASN A 115 0.43 4.93 14.95
CA ASN A 115 0.74 3.74 15.72
C ASN A 115 2.04 3.90 16.50
N VAL A 116 2.00 4.69 17.58
CA VAL A 116 3.18 5.06 18.38
C VAL A 116 3.66 3.90 19.29
N ASN A 117 2.74 3.16 19.87
CA ASN A 117 3.06 2.16 20.92
C ASN A 117 3.24 0.73 20.38
N HIS A 118 2.61 0.44 19.24
CA HIS A 118 2.68 -0.89 18.62
C HIS A 118 2.25 -0.79 17.15
N LEU A 119 2.68 -1.75 16.34
CA LEU A 119 2.18 -1.88 14.98
C LEU A 119 0.66 -2.09 14.95
N SER A 120 0.03 -1.61 13.89
CA SER A 120 -1.36 -1.95 13.60
C SER A 120 -1.55 -3.47 13.51
N LEU A 121 -2.79 -3.94 13.70
CA LEU A 121 -3.11 -5.36 13.50
C LEU A 121 -2.74 -5.81 12.08
N CYS A 122 -3.11 -5.02 11.07
CA CYS A 122 -2.75 -5.29 9.67
C CYS A 122 -1.24 -5.26 9.44
N GLY A 123 -0.50 -4.35 10.08
CA GLY A 123 0.95 -4.27 10.00
C GLY A 123 1.64 -5.50 10.61
N ARG A 124 1.13 -6.00 11.71
CA ARG A 124 1.62 -7.27 12.31
C ARG A 124 1.39 -8.47 11.39
N VAL A 125 0.25 -8.52 10.71
CA VAL A 125 -0.02 -9.57 9.71
C VAL A 125 0.90 -9.40 8.50
N ALA A 126 1.00 -8.19 7.96
CA ALA A 126 1.84 -7.88 6.81
C ALA A 126 3.32 -8.23 7.05
N SER A 127 3.84 -7.97 8.26
CA SER A 127 5.24 -8.28 8.61
C SER A 127 5.62 -9.76 8.48
N LYS A 128 4.63 -10.65 8.43
CA LYS A 128 4.86 -12.09 8.25
C LYS A 128 5.14 -12.51 6.82
N PHE A 129 4.68 -11.72 5.82
CA PHE A 129 4.81 -12.08 4.41
C PHE A 129 5.35 -10.98 3.50
N ALA A 130 5.24 -9.69 3.88
CA ALA A 130 5.72 -8.59 3.06
C ALA A 130 7.25 -8.66 2.85
N THR A 131 7.72 -8.22 1.69
CA THR A 131 9.16 -8.14 1.41
C THR A 131 9.83 -7.19 2.39
N TYR A 132 9.21 -6.04 2.65
CA TYR A 132 9.65 -5.08 3.66
C TYR A 132 8.46 -4.55 4.45
N THR A 133 8.65 -4.39 5.75
CA THR A 133 7.72 -3.73 6.67
C THR A 133 8.44 -2.60 7.36
N TYR A 134 7.90 -1.39 7.26
CA TYR A 134 8.44 -0.20 7.89
C TYR A 134 7.51 0.32 8.96
N THR A 135 8.11 0.71 10.09
CA THR A 135 7.47 1.52 11.13
C THR A 135 7.99 2.95 11.04
N GLN A 136 7.22 3.89 11.55
CA GLN A 136 7.60 5.29 11.63
C GLN A 136 8.14 5.69 13.01
N TRP A 137 8.29 4.70 13.90
CA TRP A 137 8.77 4.87 15.27
C TRP A 137 9.93 3.92 15.53
N LYS A 138 11.06 4.48 15.94
CA LYS A 138 12.29 3.71 16.20
C LYS A 138 12.09 2.63 17.26
N GLU A 139 11.26 2.92 18.25
CA GLU A 139 10.94 2.04 19.37
C GLU A 139 10.21 0.76 18.95
N LEU A 140 9.61 0.77 17.75
CA LEU A 140 8.90 -0.39 17.18
C LEU A 140 9.78 -1.20 16.21
N GLU A 141 11.04 -0.84 16.05
CA GLU A 141 11.97 -1.59 15.21
C GLU A 141 12.18 -3.00 15.76
N ALA A 142 12.13 -4.01 14.90
CA ALA A 142 12.26 -5.42 15.24
C ALA A 142 12.89 -6.18 14.06
N GLU A 143 13.13 -7.48 14.23
CA GLU A 143 13.77 -8.33 13.21
C GLU A 143 13.18 -8.18 11.80
N LYS A 144 11.84 -8.11 11.70
CA LYS A 144 11.11 -7.99 10.42
C LYS A 144 10.50 -6.62 10.17
N VAL A 145 10.75 -5.65 11.06
CA VAL A 145 10.17 -4.32 11.02
C VAL A 145 11.28 -3.28 11.12
N ARG A 146 11.44 -2.48 10.09
CA ARG A 146 12.53 -1.52 9.98
C ARG A 146 12.06 -0.10 10.24
N PHE A 147 12.92 0.69 10.85
CA PHE A 147 12.76 2.13 10.96
C PHE A 147 13.71 2.84 9.98
N MET A 148 13.17 3.70 9.12
CA MET A 148 13.93 4.49 8.14
C MET A 148 13.55 5.97 8.17
N GLY A 149 13.03 6.45 9.30
CA GLY A 149 12.49 7.78 9.45
C GLY A 149 10.96 7.80 9.47
N ASN A 150 10.38 8.99 9.50
CA ASN A 150 8.93 9.17 9.50
C ASN A 150 8.51 10.28 8.52
N VAL A 151 7.20 10.34 8.23
CA VAL A 151 6.64 11.28 7.23
C VAL A 151 6.45 12.70 7.73
N ILE A 152 6.69 12.96 8.99
CA ILE A 152 6.56 14.31 9.58
C ILE A 152 7.90 15.00 9.81
N GLY A 153 8.98 14.33 9.51
CA GLY A 153 10.35 14.90 9.54
C GLY A 153 11.16 14.45 10.72
#